data_af60569a3bcf3f126955d50488c1944e
#
_entry.id   af60569a3bcf3f126955d50488c1944e
#
_cell.length_a   1.000
_cell.length_b   1.000
_cell.length_c   1.000
_cell.angle_alpha   90.00
_cell.angle_beta   90.00
_cell.angle_gamma   90.00
#
_symmetry.space_group_name_H-M   'P 1'
#
loop_
_entity.id
_entity.type
_entity.pdbx_description
1 polymer ?
#
loop_
_entity_poly.entity_id
_entity_poly.type
_entity_poly.pdbx_seq_one_letter_code
_entity_poly.pdbx_strand_id
1 'polypeptide(L)'
;MMKGSEILIKELRRHGVDIVFGYPGASILSLYDELSRSDIRHILPADERGAAFMANGYARATNKVGVCIATSGPGATNLVTGIADAFSDSVPLVVITGNVSVDMLGHDGFQEVDTTGITMPITKYNYIVKDVKDLSFAVSEAFFVATSGRKGPVLIDIPANVFDESCDYVPAKMSEKPADLVDMAEVADAAKIINESSRPLIYAGGGVIASGTKNLVTKLSRILKAPVGVSMRGVGVTDFDNEYFIGVSTAKNTLAKAALKDADLLISVGARFSSKATEKTFYNKKLKLLHLDIDAAEIDKNHQSDARIVGDLSNTLPLLLSRVNEKDHAWFNAQPDKNERLSTVQCMINCLCRHFGRDAYVTTDVGQHQLYVTNYYDFSLGGRLITSAGLGAMGFGIGAAVGTDRKSVV
;
A
#
# COMPACT_ATOMS: atom_id res chain seq x y z
N MET A 1 33.03 12.42 -16.75
CA MET A 1 32.91 11.78 -15.45
C MET A 1 31.90 12.57 -14.60
N MET A 2 31.08 11.91 -13.81
CA MET A 2 30.01 12.51 -13.00
C MET A 2 30.08 11.92 -11.59
N LYS A 3 29.87 12.74 -10.54
CA LYS A 3 29.88 12.28 -9.16
C LYS A 3 28.68 11.40 -8.83
N GLY A 4 28.83 10.50 -7.86
CA GLY A 4 27.74 9.64 -7.43
C GLY A 4 26.51 10.42 -6.93
N SER A 5 26.70 11.53 -6.23
CA SER A 5 25.62 12.44 -5.83
C SER A 5 24.85 13.01 -7.03
N GLU A 6 25.55 13.45 -8.08
CA GLU A 6 24.95 13.93 -9.33
C GLU A 6 24.19 12.81 -10.08
N ILE A 7 24.79 11.59 -10.14
CA ILE A 7 24.16 10.41 -10.74
C ILE A 7 22.85 10.09 -10.04
N LEU A 8 22.85 10.08 -8.69
CA LEU A 8 21.65 9.79 -7.90
C LEU A 8 20.53 10.80 -8.19
N ILE A 9 20.80 12.10 -8.16
CA ILE A 9 19.81 13.13 -8.49
C ILE A 9 19.27 12.93 -9.93
N LYS A 10 20.14 12.64 -10.88
CA LYS A 10 19.76 12.37 -12.27
C LYS A 10 18.84 11.15 -12.41
N GLU A 11 19.14 10.06 -11.71
CA GLU A 11 18.31 8.86 -11.71
C GLU A 11 16.96 9.10 -11.02
N LEU A 12 16.93 9.82 -9.91
CA LEU A 12 15.67 10.19 -9.26
C LEU A 12 14.75 10.98 -10.22
N ARG A 13 15.30 11.97 -10.92
CA ARG A 13 14.54 12.74 -11.94
C ARG A 13 14.07 11.86 -13.09
N ARG A 14 14.91 10.95 -13.56
CA ARG A 14 14.59 10.01 -14.63
C ARG A 14 13.41 9.10 -14.28
N HIS A 15 13.26 8.76 -12.97
CA HIS A 15 12.13 8.03 -12.44
C HIS A 15 10.93 8.92 -12.06
N GLY A 16 10.95 10.20 -12.44
CA GLY A 16 9.85 11.13 -12.23
C GLY A 16 9.67 11.58 -10.78
N VAL A 17 10.75 11.55 -9.99
CA VAL A 17 10.76 12.09 -8.62
C VAL A 17 10.81 13.61 -8.69
N ASP A 18 9.78 14.23 -8.15
CA ASP A 18 9.61 15.69 -8.06
C ASP A 18 9.73 16.20 -6.61
N ILE A 19 9.69 15.29 -5.64
CA ILE A 19 9.78 15.59 -4.22
C ILE A 19 10.44 14.45 -3.45
N VAL A 20 11.28 14.81 -2.47
CA VAL A 20 11.87 13.89 -1.50
C VAL A 20 11.64 14.39 -0.09
N PHE A 21 11.58 13.46 0.86
CA PHE A 21 11.43 13.72 2.28
C PHE A 21 12.67 13.22 3.01
N GLY A 22 13.35 14.06 3.78
CA GLY A 22 14.58 13.56 4.40
C GLY A 22 15.20 14.52 5.40
N TYR A 23 16.10 13.98 6.21
CA TYR A 23 16.84 14.71 7.20
C TYR A 23 18.34 14.68 6.89
N PRO A 24 19.04 15.83 6.76
CA PRO A 24 20.45 15.88 6.44
C PRO A 24 21.32 15.31 7.56
N GLY A 25 22.50 14.81 7.18
CA GLY A 25 23.50 14.34 8.12
C GLY A 25 24.85 14.10 7.43
N ALA A 26 25.86 13.82 8.22
CA ALA A 26 27.26 13.86 7.75
C ALA A 26 27.55 12.96 6.53
N SER A 27 27.03 11.71 6.53
CA SER A 27 27.33 10.74 5.46
C SER A 27 26.65 11.03 4.13
N ILE A 28 25.74 12.02 4.07
CA ILE A 28 24.96 12.36 2.87
C ILE A 28 25.05 13.86 2.49
N LEU A 29 26.04 14.59 3.00
CA LEU A 29 26.19 16.03 2.73
C LEU A 29 26.35 16.31 1.24
N SER A 30 27.15 15.52 0.53
CA SER A 30 27.35 15.66 -0.92
C SER A 30 26.06 15.47 -1.70
N LEU A 31 25.19 14.56 -1.26
CA LEU A 31 23.86 14.38 -1.85
C LEU A 31 22.98 15.63 -1.61
N TYR A 32 22.97 16.16 -0.40
CA TYR A 32 22.19 17.35 -0.07
C TYR A 32 22.67 18.60 -0.79
N ASP A 33 23.99 18.72 -1.04
CA ASP A 33 24.55 19.79 -1.86
C ASP A 33 24.02 19.73 -3.29
N GLU A 34 24.03 18.57 -3.93
CA GLU A 34 23.44 18.40 -5.27
C GLU A 34 21.92 18.54 -5.28
N LEU A 35 21.22 18.06 -4.25
CA LEU A 35 19.78 18.21 -4.11
C LEU A 35 19.39 19.70 -4.06
N SER A 36 20.19 20.52 -3.36
CA SER A 36 19.97 21.97 -3.25
C SER A 36 20.06 22.71 -4.59
N ARG A 37 20.82 22.18 -5.55
CA ARG A 37 20.98 22.71 -6.90
C ARG A 37 19.98 22.15 -7.91
N SER A 38 19.21 21.13 -7.50
CA SER A 38 18.23 20.47 -8.35
C SER A 38 16.86 21.14 -8.27
N ASP A 39 15.95 20.74 -9.17
CA ASP A 39 14.53 21.13 -9.11
C ASP A 39 13.68 20.13 -8.30
N ILE A 40 14.28 19.10 -7.69
CA ILE A 40 13.58 18.20 -6.78
C ILE A 40 13.29 18.95 -5.47
N ARG A 41 12.04 19.03 -5.12
CA ARG A 41 11.63 19.67 -3.86
C ARG A 41 12.03 18.80 -2.67
N HIS A 42 12.60 19.40 -1.66
CA HIS A 42 12.95 18.76 -0.41
C HIS A 42 12.06 19.22 0.73
N ILE A 43 11.51 18.28 1.49
CA ILE A 43 10.75 18.56 2.71
C ILE A 43 11.53 17.99 3.90
N LEU A 44 11.89 18.91 4.80
CA LEU A 44 12.57 18.57 6.05
C LEU A 44 11.54 18.19 7.12
N PRO A 45 11.54 16.93 7.64
CA PRO A 45 10.71 16.52 8.76
C PRO A 45 11.33 16.93 10.10
N ALA A 46 10.61 16.66 11.20
CA ALA A 46 11.18 16.80 12.55
C ALA A 46 12.15 15.66 12.89
N ASP A 47 11.91 14.47 12.32
CA ASP A 47 12.78 13.29 12.41
C ASP A 47 12.63 12.40 11.17
N GLU A 48 13.52 11.43 10.98
CA GLU A 48 13.53 10.56 9.79
C GLU A 48 12.32 9.62 9.73
N ARG A 49 11.73 9.22 10.86
CA ARG A 49 10.47 8.47 10.90
C ARG A 49 9.36 9.29 10.26
N GLY A 50 9.33 10.60 10.54
CA GLY A 50 8.44 11.55 9.89
C GLY A 50 8.65 11.59 8.37
N ALA A 51 9.91 11.56 7.88
CA ALA A 51 10.20 11.48 6.45
C ALA A 51 9.57 10.25 5.79
N ALA A 52 9.73 9.08 6.40
CA ALA A 52 9.15 7.84 5.87
C ALA A 52 7.61 7.87 5.86
N PHE A 53 6.97 8.47 6.87
CA PHE A 53 5.52 8.66 6.90
C PHE A 53 5.04 9.67 5.86
N MET A 54 5.78 10.75 5.63
CA MET A 54 5.51 11.72 4.55
C MET A 54 5.59 11.03 3.18
N ALA A 55 6.67 10.28 2.92
CA ALA A 55 6.83 9.52 1.68
C ALA A 55 5.69 8.50 1.48
N ASN A 56 5.25 7.84 2.57
CA ASN A 56 4.12 6.91 2.57
C ASN A 56 2.80 7.62 2.21
N GLY A 57 2.49 8.75 2.84
CA GLY A 57 1.31 9.57 2.53
C GLY A 57 1.31 10.03 1.06
N TYR A 58 2.45 10.55 0.59
CA TYR A 58 2.63 10.96 -0.80
C TYR A 58 2.38 9.81 -1.78
N ALA A 59 2.98 8.64 -1.54
CA ALA A 59 2.82 7.49 -2.42
C ALA A 59 1.35 7.05 -2.53
N ARG A 60 0.63 7.04 -1.41
CA ARG A 60 -0.80 6.69 -1.40
C ARG A 60 -1.69 7.73 -2.07
N ALA A 61 -1.35 9.01 -1.92
CA ALA A 61 -2.15 10.10 -2.52
C ALA A 61 -1.94 10.22 -4.03
N THR A 62 -0.71 10.00 -4.51
CA THR A 62 -0.34 10.24 -5.91
C THR A 62 -0.27 8.98 -6.77
N ASN A 63 -0.21 7.78 -6.17
CA ASN A 63 0.15 6.50 -6.80
C ASN A 63 1.57 6.46 -7.38
N LYS A 64 2.43 7.43 -7.05
CA LYS A 64 3.87 7.44 -7.37
C LYS A 64 4.66 6.70 -6.27
N VAL A 65 5.94 6.47 -6.52
CA VAL A 65 6.87 5.98 -5.49
C VAL A 65 7.21 7.14 -4.55
N GLY A 66 7.10 6.91 -3.24
CA GLY A 66 7.58 7.86 -2.24
C GLY A 66 9.09 7.69 -2.04
N VAL A 67 9.83 8.79 -1.92
CA VAL A 67 11.28 8.75 -1.71
C VAL A 67 11.62 9.41 -0.38
N CYS A 68 12.34 8.71 0.50
CA CYS A 68 12.89 9.30 1.71
C CYS A 68 14.39 9.06 1.83
N ILE A 69 15.08 10.03 2.47
CA ILE A 69 16.54 10.09 2.54
C ILE A 69 16.94 10.30 4.00
N ALA A 70 17.92 9.52 4.49
CA ALA A 70 18.49 9.70 5.82
C ALA A 70 19.98 9.41 5.85
N THR A 71 20.66 9.99 6.85
CA THR A 71 22.06 9.71 7.13
C THR A 71 22.24 8.31 7.72
N SER A 72 23.48 7.87 7.88
CA SER A 72 23.87 6.60 8.50
C SER A 72 23.45 6.50 9.98
N GLY A 73 23.60 5.31 10.55
CA GLY A 73 23.41 5.04 11.97
C GLY A 73 22.03 5.43 12.48
N PRO A 74 21.95 6.41 13.40
CA PRO A 74 20.68 6.81 14.01
C PRO A 74 19.66 7.33 12.99
N GLY A 75 20.09 7.98 11.91
CA GLY A 75 19.18 8.42 10.84
C GLY A 75 18.54 7.24 10.12
N ALA A 76 19.32 6.25 9.72
CA ALA A 76 18.84 5.03 9.09
C ALA A 76 17.92 4.22 10.03
N THR A 77 18.28 4.08 11.30
CA THR A 77 17.46 3.32 12.27
C THR A 77 16.14 4.00 12.59
N ASN A 78 16.08 5.33 12.56
CA ASN A 78 14.82 6.07 12.74
C ASN A 78 13.81 5.81 11.61
N LEU A 79 14.24 5.41 10.40
CA LEU A 79 13.34 5.06 9.30
C LEU A 79 12.62 3.72 9.48
N VAL A 80 13.13 2.81 10.34
CA VAL A 80 12.68 1.41 10.43
C VAL A 80 11.18 1.27 10.62
N THR A 81 10.59 2.05 11.53
CA THR A 81 9.13 1.99 11.75
C THR A 81 8.35 2.40 10.49
N GLY A 82 8.79 3.43 9.78
CA GLY A 82 8.12 3.89 8.57
C GLY A 82 8.26 2.91 7.39
N ILE A 83 9.42 2.26 7.27
CA ILE A 83 9.67 1.19 6.30
C ILE A 83 8.77 -0.02 6.60
N ALA A 84 8.72 -0.45 7.86
CA ALA A 84 7.87 -1.57 8.28
C ALA A 84 6.38 -1.29 8.05
N ASP A 85 5.93 -0.04 8.26
CA ASP A 85 4.56 0.38 7.94
C ASP A 85 4.27 0.28 6.44
N ALA A 86 5.17 0.80 5.61
CA ALA A 86 5.04 0.72 4.16
C ALA A 86 5.03 -0.73 3.65
N PHE A 87 5.89 -1.59 4.20
CA PHE A 87 5.92 -3.02 3.88
C PHE A 87 4.61 -3.71 4.27
N SER A 88 4.15 -3.47 5.50
CA SER A 88 2.91 -4.03 6.00
C SER A 88 1.71 -3.61 5.16
N ASP A 89 1.67 -2.37 4.68
CA ASP A 89 0.56 -1.82 3.90
C ASP A 89 0.78 -1.84 2.38
N SER A 90 1.86 -2.49 1.91
CA SER A 90 2.17 -2.64 0.48
C SER A 90 2.28 -1.29 -0.24
N VAL A 91 3.01 -0.34 0.34
CA VAL A 91 3.22 1.01 -0.20
C VAL A 91 4.60 1.09 -0.86
N PRO A 92 4.71 1.52 -2.12
CA PRO A 92 5.99 1.59 -2.81
C PRO A 92 6.81 2.77 -2.28
N LEU A 93 7.93 2.49 -1.65
CA LEU A 93 8.92 3.46 -1.23
C LEU A 93 10.30 3.11 -1.79
N VAL A 94 11.09 4.11 -2.12
CA VAL A 94 12.54 4.01 -2.28
C VAL A 94 13.18 4.78 -1.13
N VAL A 95 13.89 4.06 -0.29
CA VAL A 95 14.56 4.58 0.90
C VAL A 95 16.05 4.66 0.59
N ILE A 96 16.63 5.82 0.76
CA ILE A 96 18.05 6.08 0.51
C ILE A 96 18.70 6.40 1.84
N THR A 97 19.68 5.60 2.24
CA THR A 97 20.47 5.85 3.45
C THR A 97 21.93 6.07 3.10
N GLY A 98 22.60 6.92 3.87
CA GLY A 98 24.04 6.99 3.85
C GLY A 98 24.66 5.90 4.75
N ASN A 99 25.94 5.62 4.53
CA ASN A 99 26.75 4.76 5.40
C ASN A 99 28.14 5.36 5.56
N VAL A 100 28.97 4.76 6.44
CA VAL A 100 30.41 5.04 6.50
C VAL A 100 31.05 4.69 5.15
N SER A 101 32.26 5.20 4.88
CA SER A 101 32.99 4.86 3.64
C SER A 101 33.23 3.36 3.51
N VAL A 102 33.38 2.87 2.28
CA VAL A 102 33.49 1.42 1.98
C VAL A 102 34.63 0.76 2.74
N ASP A 103 35.75 1.45 2.94
CA ASP A 103 36.94 0.98 3.67
C ASP A 103 36.71 0.91 5.19
N MET A 104 35.68 1.59 5.70
CA MET A 104 35.33 1.60 7.12
C MET A 104 34.22 0.60 7.48
N LEU A 105 33.57 -0.01 6.50
CA LEU A 105 32.48 -0.97 6.74
C LEU A 105 32.96 -2.17 7.56
N GLY A 106 32.29 -2.45 8.67
CA GLY A 106 32.63 -3.54 9.60
C GLY A 106 33.77 -3.21 10.57
N HIS A 107 34.12 -1.92 10.74
CA HIS A 107 35.21 -1.48 11.61
C HIS A 107 34.73 -0.59 12.79
N ASP A 108 33.47 -0.72 13.18
CA ASP A 108 32.84 0.05 14.26
C ASP A 108 32.95 1.58 14.05
N GLY A 109 32.77 2.02 12.80
CA GLY A 109 32.83 3.43 12.43
C GLY A 109 31.77 4.27 13.15
N PHE A 110 32.06 5.56 13.37
CA PHE A 110 31.07 6.46 13.97
C PHE A 110 29.78 6.51 13.12
N GLN A 111 28.64 6.27 13.74
CA GLN A 111 27.33 6.13 13.10
C GLN A 111 27.25 4.99 12.06
N GLU A 112 28.05 3.95 12.22
CA GLU A 112 27.90 2.73 11.45
C GLU A 112 26.80 1.83 12.06
N VAL A 113 25.98 1.24 11.19
CA VAL A 113 25.03 0.20 11.56
C VAL A 113 24.76 -0.66 10.32
N ASP A 114 24.52 -1.95 10.51
CA ASP A 114 24.09 -2.83 9.41
C ASP A 114 22.61 -2.54 9.05
N THR A 115 22.43 -1.46 8.30
CA THR A 115 21.10 -1.01 7.81
C THR A 115 20.43 -2.08 6.96
N THR A 116 21.20 -2.79 6.15
CA THR A 116 20.67 -3.85 5.27
C THR A 116 20.17 -5.04 6.09
N GLY A 117 20.92 -5.48 7.10
CA GLY A 117 20.49 -6.55 8.02
C GLY A 117 19.23 -6.18 8.78
N ILE A 118 19.16 -4.95 9.32
CA ILE A 118 17.98 -4.47 10.08
C ILE A 118 16.73 -4.40 9.18
N THR A 119 16.86 -3.98 7.93
CA THR A 119 15.72 -3.74 7.04
C THR A 119 15.33 -4.94 6.18
N MET A 120 16.12 -5.99 6.16
CA MET A 120 15.87 -7.21 5.38
C MET A 120 14.44 -7.78 5.55
N PRO A 121 13.90 -7.95 6.77
CA PRO A 121 12.56 -8.52 6.96
C PRO A 121 11.40 -7.56 6.65
N ILE A 122 11.68 -6.28 6.44
CA ILE A 122 10.68 -5.20 6.27
C ILE A 122 10.79 -4.48 4.93
N THR A 123 11.59 -4.99 3.99
CA THR A 123 11.72 -4.49 2.63
C THR A 123 11.48 -5.60 1.61
N LYS A 124 11.13 -5.24 0.39
CA LYS A 124 11.10 -6.20 -0.73
C LYS A 124 12.50 -6.58 -1.18
N TYR A 125 13.39 -5.62 -1.13
CA TYR A 125 14.80 -5.74 -1.44
C TYR A 125 15.57 -4.62 -0.75
N ASN A 126 16.78 -4.91 -0.35
CA ASN A 126 17.71 -3.90 0.13
C ASN A 126 19.12 -4.27 -0.32
N TYR A 127 19.97 -3.27 -0.52
CA TYR A 127 21.36 -3.56 -0.76
C TYR A 127 22.27 -2.33 -0.61
N ILE A 128 23.56 -2.58 -0.42
CA ILE A 128 24.59 -1.57 -0.26
C ILE A 128 25.33 -1.36 -1.57
N VAL A 129 25.43 -0.11 -2.03
CA VAL A 129 26.12 0.27 -3.28
C VAL A 129 27.58 0.59 -2.96
N LYS A 130 28.50 -0.31 -3.24
CA LYS A 130 29.92 -0.16 -2.91
C LYS A 130 30.78 0.44 -4.03
N ASP A 131 30.26 0.52 -5.26
CA ASP A 131 30.95 1.13 -6.43
C ASP A 131 30.01 2.15 -7.07
N VAL A 132 30.51 3.35 -7.34
CA VAL A 132 29.75 4.41 -8.01
C VAL A 132 29.19 4.00 -9.38
N LYS A 133 29.83 3.05 -10.07
CA LYS A 133 29.37 2.51 -11.36
C LYS A 133 28.05 1.74 -11.26
N ASP A 134 27.76 1.16 -10.09
CA ASP A 134 26.56 0.37 -9.86
C ASP A 134 25.34 1.25 -9.47
N LEU A 135 25.58 2.53 -9.15
CA LEU A 135 24.56 3.41 -8.58
C LEU A 135 23.36 3.60 -9.50
N SER A 136 23.59 3.83 -10.80
CA SER A 136 22.49 3.99 -11.78
C SER A 136 21.62 2.75 -11.88
N PHE A 137 22.23 1.57 -11.89
CA PHE A 137 21.51 0.29 -11.90
C PHE A 137 20.74 0.10 -10.61
N ALA A 138 21.35 0.36 -9.46
CA ALA A 138 20.77 0.22 -8.15
C ALA A 138 19.48 1.02 -7.99
N VAL A 139 19.51 2.28 -8.38
CA VAL A 139 18.34 3.16 -8.31
C VAL A 139 17.25 2.65 -9.24
N SER A 140 17.58 2.33 -10.50
CA SER A 140 16.59 1.81 -11.46
C SER A 140 15.93 0.53 -10.98
N GLU A 141 16.72 -0.40 -10.44
CA GLU A 141 16.22 -1.67 -9.91
C GLU A 141 15.33 -1.45 -8.66
N ALA A 142 15.70 -0.49 -7.78
CA ALA A 142 14.88 -0.16 -6.61
C ALA A 142 13.48 0.33 -7.00
N PHE A 143 13.35 1.21 -7.99
CA PHE A 143 12.05 1.68 -8.48
C PHE A 143 11.26 0.55 -9.14
N PHE A 144 11.92 -0.32 -9.91
CA PHE A 144 11.29 -1.47 -10.51
C PHE A 144 10.74 -2.44 -9.45
N VAL A 145 11.57 -2.85 -8.49
CA VAL A 145 11.18 -3.80 -7.43
C VAL A 145 10.09 -3.21 -6.53
N ALA A 146 10.19 -1.92 -6.16
CA ALA A 146 9.17 -1.26 -5.33
C ALA A 146 7.77 -1.29 -5.95
N THR A 147 7.69 -1.26 -7.29
CA THR A 147 6.42 -1.18 -8.04
C THR A 147 5.97 -2.48 -8.69
N SER A 148 6.81 -3.51 -8.73
CA SER A 148 6.49 -4.80 -9.37
C SER A 148 5.72 -5.72 -8.44
N GLY A 149 4.74 -6.48 -8.98
CA GLY A 149 3.91 -7.38 -8.20
C GLY A 149 3.24 -6.67 -7.02
N ARG A 150 3.25 -7.30 -5.83
CA ARG A 150 2.85 -6.61 -4.59
C ARG A 150 3.84 -5.48 -4.32
N LYS A 151 3.35 -4.24 -4.33
CA LYS A 151 4.15 -3.04 -4.06
C LYS A 151 4.73 -3.05 -2.64
N GLY A 152 5.87 -2.38 -2.44
CA GLY A 152 6.48 -2.29 -1.11
C GLY A 152 7.78 -1.47 -1.12
N PRO A 153 8.38 -1.25 0.06
CA PRO A 153 9.61 -0.49 0.20
C PRO A 153 10.84 -1.27 -0.28
N VAL A 154 11.79 -0.52 -0.84
CA VAL A 154 13.15 -0.95 -1.17
C VAL A 154 14.13 0.03 -0.55
N LEU A 155 15.23 -0.45 -0.01
CA LEU A 155 16.28 0.38 0.59
C LEU A 155 17.58 0.28 -0.23
N ILE A 156 18.20 1.43 -0.48
CA ILE A 156 19.55 1.55 -1.04
C ILE A 156 20.42 2.24 -0.01
N ASP A 157 21.42 1.53 0.48
CA ASP A 157 22.41 2.05 1.42
C ASP A 157 23.66 2.45 0.65
N ILE A 158 24.10 3.71 0.77
CA ILE A 158 25.16 4.27 -0.08
C ILE A 158 26.27 4.81 0.84
N PRO A 159 27.46 4.18 0.84
CA PRO A 159 28.63 4.70 1.55
C PRO A 159 29.03 6.10 1.13
N ALA A 160 29.51 6.89 2.08
CA ALA A 160 29.81 8.32 1.90
C ALA A 160 30.80 8.61 0.75
N ASN A 161 31.85 7.78 0.58
CA ASN A 161 32.79 7.95 -0.52
C ASN A 161 32.14 7.74 -1.89
N VAL A 162 31.12 6.89 -2.03
CA VAL A 162 30.43 6.63 -3.30
C VAL A 162 29.71 7.88 -3.80
N PHE A 163 29.23 8.76 -2.92
CA PHE A 163 28.65 10.04 -3.34
C PHE A 163 29.67 10.99 -3.97
N ASP A 164 30.94 10.93 -3.54
CA ASP A 164 32.02 11.82 -4.01
C ASP A 164 32.85 11.23 -5.15
N GLU A 165 32.86 9.93 -5.29
CA GLU A 165 33.51 9.23 -6.40
C GLU A 165 32.84 9.57 -7.74
N SER A 166 33.64 9.49 -8.81
CA SER A 166 33.18 9.85 -10.15
C SER A 166 33.37 8.71 -11.14
N CYS A 167 32.39 8.49 -12.01
CA CYS A 167 32.49 7.54 -13.11
C CYS A 167 31.89 8.13 -14.40
N ASP A 168 32.07 7.42 -15.51
CA ASP A 168 31.34 7.71 -16.73
C ASP A 168 29.89 7.22 -16.55
N TYR A 169 29.00 8.18 -16.47
CA TYR A 169 27.58 7.89 -16.25
C TYR A 169 26.93 7.29 -17.49
N VAL A 170 26.42 6.08 -17.34
CA VAL A 170 25.57 5.40 -18.30
C VAL A 170 24.22 5.11 -17.64
N PRO A 171 23.11 5.68 -18.15
CA PRO A 171 21.79 5.37 -17.59
C PRO A 171 21.50 3.88 -17.67
N ALA A 172 21.09 3.28 -16.56
CA ALA A 172 20.67 1.89 -16.57
C ALA A 172 19.42 1.71 -17.46
N LYS A 173 19.33 0.58 -18.16
CA LYS A 173 18.11 0.22 -18.87
C LYS A 173 16.98 0.06 -17.84
N MET A 174 15.85 0.74 -18.04
CA MET A 174 14.68 0.51 -17.20
C MET A 174 14.16 -0.90 -17.42
N SER A 175 13.99 -1.65 -16.32
CA SER A 175 13.38 -2.96 -16.36
C SER A 175 11.92 -2.85 -16.76
N GLU A 176 11.49 -3.65 -17.72
CA GLU A 176 10.09 -3.73 -18.12
C GLU A 176 9.36 -4.71 -17.20
N LYS A 177 8.11 -4.36 -16.82
CA LYS A 177 7.30 -5.31 -16.08
C LYS A 177 7.03 -6.52 -16.95
N PRO A 178 7.29 -7.75 -16.47
CA PRO A 178 6.93 -8.95 -17.21
C PRO A 178 5.42 -8.95 -17.48
N ALA A 179 5.03 -9.52 -18.62
CA ALA A 179 3.60 -9.72 -18.91
C ALA A 179 2.97 -10.55 -17.79
N ASP A 180 1.88 -10.06 -17.25
CA ASP A 180 1.12 -10.76 -16.22
C ASP A 180 0.36 -11.92 -16.89
N LEU A 181 0.93 -13.11 -16.83
CA LEU A 181 0.35 -14.31 -17.41
C LEU A 181 -0.73 -14.85 -16.46
N VAL A 182 -1.98 -14.54 -16.77
CA VAL A 182 -3.12 -15.06 -16.00
C VAL A 182 -3.35 -16.54 -16.36
N ASP A 183 -3.39 -17.39 -15.36
CA ASP A 183 -3.76 -18.79 -15.55
C ASP A 183 -5.26 -18.91 -15.85
N MET A 184 -5.57 -19.31 -17.08
CA MET A 184 -6.96 -19.43 -17.54
C MET A 184 -7.72 -20.60 -16.91
N ALA A 185 -7.01 -21.60 -16.37
CA ALA A 185 -7.61 -22.69 -15.60
C ALA A 185 -8.07 -22.17 -14.22
N GLU A 186 -7.23 -21.38 -13.53
CA GLU A 186 -7.65 -20.72 -12.28
C GLU A 186 -8.87 -19.82 -12.48
N VAL A 187 -8.95 -19.07 -13.61
CA VAL A 187 -10.13 -18.24 -13.94
C VAL A 187 -11.37 -19.11 -14.17
N ALA A 188 -11.23 -20.26 -14.84
CA ALA A 188 -12.35 -21.16 -15.09
C ALA A 188 -12.88 -21.80 -13.78
N ASP A 189 -11.99 -22.24 -12.91
CA ASP A 189 -12.33 -22.81 -11.60
C ASP A 189 -13.01 -21.76 -10.70
N ALA A 190 -12.49 -20.54 -10.69
CA ALA A 190 -13.07 -19.41 -9.97
C ALA A 190 -14.49 -19.08 -10.49
N ALA A 191 -14.69 -19.02 -11.80
CA ALA A 191 -16.00 -18.78 -12.38
C ALA A 191 -16.99 -19.91 -12.03
N LYS A 192 -16.53 -21.17 -12.07
CA LYS A 192 -17.34 -22.34 -11.71
C LYS A 192 -17.84 -22.25 -10.27
N ILE A 193 -16.96 -22.01 -9.30
CA ILE A 193 -17.35 -21.96 -7.88
C ILE A 193 -18.31 -20.78 -7.60
N ILE A 194 -18.15 -19.65 -8.30
CA ILE A 194 -19.07 -18.48 -8.22
C ILE A 194 -20.44 -18.86 -8.80
N ASN A 195 -20.47 -19.49 -9.97
CA ASN A 195 -21.73 -19.83 -10.65
C ASN A 195 -22.54 -20.88 -9.89
N GLU A 196 -21.86 -21.82 -9.21
CA GLU A 196 -22.47 -22.84 -8.34
C GLU A 196 -22.96 -22.27 -6.99
N SER A 197 -22.39 -21.16 -6.52
CA SER A 197 -22.77 -20.54 -5.24
C SER A 197 -24.18 -19.92 -5.32
N SER A 198 -24.95 -20.10 -4.26
CA SER A 198 -26.27 -19.47 -4.11
C SER A 198 -26.23 -18.21 -3.25
N ARG A 199 -25.23 -18.09 -2.37
CA ARG A 199 -25.09 -16.99 -1.40
C ARG A 199 -23.66 -16.47 -1.34
N PRO A 200 -23.13 -15.92 -2.45
CA PRO A 200 -21.77 -15.36 -2.48
C PRO A 200 -21.68 -14.08 -1.67
N LEU A 201 -20.57 -13.90 -0.95
CA LEU A 201 -20.18 -12.69 -0.21
C LEU A 201 -18.84 -12.19 -0.75
N ILE A 202 -18.74 -10.92 -1.12
CA ILE A 202 -17.49 -10.30 -1.57
C ILE A 202 -16.80 -9.62 -0.38
N TYR A 203 -15.49 -9.89 -0.23
CA TYR A 203 -14.62 -9.21 0.72
C TYR A 203 -13.49 -8.53 -0.02
N ALA A 204 -13.53 -7.19 -0.10
CA ALA A 204 -12.60 -6.41 -0.88
C ALA A 204 -11.53 -5.74 -0.01
N GLY A 205 -10.28 -5.81 -0.45
CA GLY A 205 -9.13 -5.30 0.26
C GLY A 205 -8.41 -4.15 -0.45
N GLY A 206 -7.25 -3.78 0.10
CA GLY A 206 -6.38 -2.72 -0.42
C GLY A 206 -5.84 -3.00 -1.82
N GLY A 207 -5.79 -4.26 -2.26
CA GLY A 207 -5.37 -4.62 -3.62
C GLY A 207 -6.28 -4.04 -4.69
N VAL A 208 -7.58 -3.89 -4.43
CA VAL A 208 -8.54 -3.25 -5.34
C VAL A 208 -8.21 -1.76 -5.53
N ILE A 209 -7.81 -1.06 -4.46
CA ILE A 209 -7.37 0.34 -4.55
C ILE A 209 -6.06 0.44 -5.32
N ALA A 210 -5.10 -0.45 -5.02
CA ALA A 210 -3.76 -0.45 -5.63
C ALA A 210 -3.77 -0.75 -7.14
N SER A 211 -4.72 -1.58 -7.61
CA SER A 211 -4.91 -1.95 -9.01
C SER A 211 -5.85 -1.01 -9.77
N GLY A 212 -6.56 -0.11 -9.06
CA GLY A 212 -7.55 0.80 -9.70
C GLY A 212 -8.84 0.11 -10.16
N THR A 213 -9.17 -1.08 -9.64
CA THR A 213 -10.27 -1.93 -10.13
C THR A 213 -11.59 -1.77 -9.37
N LYS A 214 -11.78 -0.67 -8.64
CA LYS A 214 -12.99 -0.33 -7.90
C LYS A 214 -14.29 -0.61 -8.70
N ASN A 215 -14.36 -0.11 -9.93
CA ASN A 215 -15.55 -0.26 -10.77
C ASN A 215 -15.85 -1.72 -11.13
N LEU A 216 -14.81 -2.57 -11.25
CA LEU A 216 -14.96 -3.99 -11.56
C LEU A 216 -15.53 -4.76 -10.38
N VAL A 217 -15.12 -4.42 -9.14
CA VAL A 217 -15.68 -5.02 -7.93
C VAL A 217 -17.14 -4.60 -7.74
N THR A 218 -17.46 -3.33 -7.96
CA THR A 218 -18.85 -2.84 -7.95
C THR A 218 -19.70 -3.56 -9.01
N LYS A 219 -19.15 -3.78 -10.21
CA LYS A 219 -19.82 -4.54 -11.28
C LYS A 219 -20.04 -6.00 -10.88
N LEU A 220 -19.03 -6.65 -10.28
CA LEU A 220 -19.15 -8.03 -9.79
C LEU A 220 -20.25 -8.15 -8.74
N SER A 221 -20.31 -7.23 -7.79
CA SER A 221 -21.35 -7.17 -6.76
C SER A 221 -22.75 -7.09 -7.36
N ARG A 222 -22.95 -6.24 -8.36
CA ARG A 222 -24.23 -6.07 -9.05
C ARG A 222 -24.65 -7.29 -9.85
N ILE A 223 -23.73 -7.90 -10.60
CA ILE A 223 -23.99 -9.14 -11.37
C ILE A 223 -24.40 -10.26 -10.42
N LEU A 224 -23.69 -10.41 -9.31
CA LEU A 224 -23.97 -11.45 -8.34
C LEU A 224 -25.10 -11.12 -7.36
N LYS A 225 -25.59 -9.86 -7.37
CA LYS A 225 -26.50 -9.31 -6.35
C LYS A 225 -26.05 -9.68 -4.92
N ALA A 226 -24.71 -9.59 -4.73
CA ALA A 226 -24.03 -10.11 -3.57
C ALA A 226 -23.56 -8.98 -2.64
N PRO A 227 -23.69 -9.13 -1.31
CA PRO A 227 -23.17 -8.17 -0.37
C PRO A 227 -21.65 -8.00 -0.53
N VAL A 228 -21.18 -6.74 -0.34
CA VAL A 228 -19.77 -6.36 -0.38
C VAL A 228 -19.36 -5.79 0.96
N GLY A 229 -18.48 -6.50 1.64
CA GLY A 229 -17.77 -5.99 2.79
C GLY A 229 -16.33 -5.60 2.42
N VAL A 230 -15.76 -4.64 3.15
CA VAL A 230 -14.40 -4.18 2.86
C VAL A 230 -13.50 -4.30 4.08
N SER A 231 -12.20 -4.47 3.85
CA SER A 231 -11.19 -4.31 4.89
C SER A 231 -10.94 -2.82 5.18
N MET A 232 -10.23 -2.48 6.25
CA MET A 232 -9.82 -1.10 6.53
C MET A 232 -9.06 -0.48 5.34
N ARG A 233 -8.21 -1.25 4.67
CA ARG A 233 -7.48 -0.82 3.46
C ARG A 233 -8.34 -0.82 2.19
N GLY A 234 -9.51 -1.45 2.25
CA GLY A 234 -10.49 -1.49 1.16
C GLY A 234 -11.56 -0.40 1.26
N VAL A 235 -11.49 0.49 2.24
CA VAL A 235 -12.43 1.62 2.35
C VAL A 235 -12.35 2.49 1.10
N GLY A 236 -13.52 2.77 0.49
CA GLY A 236 -13.64 3.47 -0.78
C GLY A 236 -13.57 2.55 -2.03
N VAL A 237 -13.52 1.22 -1.87
CA VAL A 237 -13.57 0.26 -2.98
C VAL A 237 -14.93 0.25 -3.68
N THR A 238 -16.01 0.49 -2.96
CA THR A 238 -17.35 0.62 -3.52
C THR A 238 -18.03 1.85 -2.95
N ASP A 239 -19.04 2.35 -3.65
CA ASP A 239 -19.79 3.50 -3.22
C ASP A 239 -20.71 3.15 -2.06
N PHE A 240 -20.92 4.09 -1.13
CA PHE A 240 -21.90 3.93 -0.04
C PHE A 240 -23.35 3.79 -0.58
N ASP A 241 -23.60 4.30 -1.79
CA ASP A 241 -24.88 4.18 -2.47
C ASP A 241 -25.06 2.82 -3.20
N ASN A 242 -24.05 1.93 -3.14
CA ASN A 242 -24.21 0.57 -3.62
C ASN A 242 -25.16 -0.19 -2.68
N GLU A 243 -26.31 -0.61 -3.19
CA GLU A 243 -27.35 -1.33 -2.42
C GLU A 243 -26.86 -2.62 -1.75
N TYR A 244 -25.72 -3.17 -2.20
CA TYR A 244 -25.08 -4.37 -1.66
C TYR A 244 -23.95 -4.06 -0.68
N PHE A 245 -23.63 -2.79 -0.42
CA PHE A 245 -22.55 -2.43 0.48
C PHE A 245 -22.93 -2.65 1.94
N ILE A 246 -22.17 -3.47 2.64
CA ILE A 246 -22.40 -3.82 4.06
C ILE A 246 -21.36 -3.21 5.02
N GLY A 247 -20.55 -2.27 4.54
CA GLY A 247 -19.57 -1.55 5.35
C GLY A 247 -18.27 -2.31 5.58
N VAL A 248 -17.51 -1.84 6.57
CA VAL A 248 -16.23 -2.44 6.94
C VAL A 248 -16.47 -3.75 7.69
N SER A 249 -15.90 -4.83 7.18
CA SER A 249 -16.06 -6.17 7.74
C SER A 249 -15.18 -6.34 8.98
N THR A 250 -15.70 -5.89 10.12
CA THR A 250 -15.08 -6.06 11.44
C THR A 250 -15.98 -6.88 12.35
N ALA A 251 -15.43 -7.41 13.44
CA ALA A 251 -16.17 -8.14 14.45
C ALA A 251 -17.31 -7.33 15.09
N LYS A 252 -17.33 -6.02 14.95
CA LYS A 252 -18.40 -5.13 15.46
C LYS A 252 -19.51 -4.87 14.44
N ASN A 253 -19.27 -5.14 13.16
CA ASN A 253 -20.27 -4.92 12.09
C ASN A 253 -21.30 -6.05 12.08
N THR A 254 -22.52 -5.75 12.49
CA THR A 254 -23.65 -6.71 12.59
C THR A 254 -24.07 -7.24 11.21
N LEU A 255 -24.11 -6.37 10.18
CA LEU A 255 -24.44 -6.76 8.81
C LEU A 255 -23.40 -7.71 8.22
N ALA A 256 -22.11 -7.38 8.40
CA ALA A 256 -21.04 -8.24 7.92
C ALA A 256 -21.06 -9.61 8.61
N LYS A 257 -21.35 -9.67 9.90
CA LYS A 257 -21.52 -10.93 10.65
C LYS A 257 -22.71 -11.73 10.14
N ALA A 258 -23.85 -11.10 9.92
CA ALA A 258 -25.05 -11.77 9.42
C ALA A 258 -24.80 -12.32 8.01
N ALA A 259 -24.25 -11.53 7.09
CA ALA A 259 -23.92 -11.98 5.76
C ALA A 259 -22.94 -13.16 5.76
N LEU A 260 -21.90 -13.09 6.57
CA LEU A 260 -20.89 -14.15 6.67
C LEU A 260 -21.45 -15.46 7.25
N LYS A 261 -22.38 -15.38 8.21
CA LYS A 261 -23.03 -16.56 8.81
C LYS A 261 -23.81 -17.37 7.79
N ASP A 262 -24.45 -16.69 6.85
CA ASP A 262 -25.37 -17.32 5.90
C ASP A 262 -24.75 -17.54 4.51
N ALA A 263 -23.59 -16.96 4.24
CA ALA A 263 -22.86 -17.15 2.98
C ALA A 263 -22.42 -18.60 2.77
N ASP A 264 -22.38 -19.05 1.52
CA ASP A 264 -21.83 -20.35 1.10
C ASP A 264 -20.47 -20.20 0.38
N LEU A 265 -20.15 -18.99 -0.12
CA LEU A 265 -18.89 -18.64 -0.76
C LEU A 265 -18.42 -17.25 -0.32
N LEU A 266 -17.16 -17.15 0.14
CA LEU A 266 -16.46 -15.90 0.34
C LEU A 266 -15.53 -15.63 -0.84
N ILE A 267 -15.73 -14.52 -1.55
CA ILE A 267 -14.90 -14.07 -2.67
C ILE A 267 -13.98 -12.98 -2.13
N SER A 268 -12.73 -13.33 -1.82
CA SER A 268 -11.71 -12.39 -1.36
C SER A 268 -11.01 -11.74 -2.53
N VAL A 269 -11.07 -10.42 -2.64
CA VAL A 269 -10.51 -9.65 -3.76
C VAL A 269 -9.44 -8.70 -3.25
N GLY A 270 -8.17 -9.04 -3.48
CA GLY A 270 -7.02 -8.24 -3.06
C GLY A 270 -6.99 -7.96 -1.56
N ALA A 271 -7.39 -8.94 -0.75
CA ALA A 271 -7.47 -8.84 0.70
C ALA A 271 -6.67 -9.96 1.37
N ARG A 272 -5.71 -9.55 2.21
CA ARG A 272 -4.96 -10.47 3.07
C ARG A 272 -5.76 -10.69 4.36
N PHE A 273 -5.94 -11.90 4.75
CA PHE A 273 -6.66 -12.25 5.98
C PHE A 273 -5.77 -11.98 7.22
N SER A 274 -5.54 -10.70 7.56
CA SER A 274 -4.81 -10.33 8.78
C SER A 274 -5.66 -10.62 10.03
N SER A 275 -5.02 -10.73 11.20
CA SER A 275 -5.68 -11.07 12.46
C SER A 275 -6.85 -10.17 12.84
N LYS A 276 -6.82 -8.89 12.46
CA LYS A 276 -7.94 -7.94 12.68
C LYS A 276 -9.11 -8.14 11.71
N ALA A 277 -8.82 -8.67 10.51
CA ALA A 277 -9.83 -8.98 9.51
C ALA A 277 -10.44 -10.37 9.73
N THR A 278 -9.75 -11.23 10.47
CA THR A 278 -10.08 -12.66 10.64
C THR A 278 -10.14 -13.05 12.11
N GLU A 279 -10.76 -12.23 12.98
CA GLU A 279 -11.16 -12.78 14.27
C GLU A 279 -11.87 -14.11 14.03
N LYS A 280 -11.67 -15.10 14.94
CA LYS A 280 -12.16 -16.49 14.83
C LYS A 280 -13.64 -16.65 14.40
N THR A 281 -14.39 -15.55 14.43
CA THR A 281 -15.79 -15.46 13.99
C THR A 281 -15.96 -15.38 12.47
N PHE A 282 -14.89 -15.10 11.71
CA PHE A 282 -14.95 -14.91 10.25
C PHE A 282 -14.88 -16.24 9.46
N TYR A 283 -14.56 -17.37 10.08
CA TYR A 283 -14.39 -18.64 9.39
C TYR A 283 -15.39 -19.69 9.89
N ASN A 284 -16.42 -19.93 9.10
CA ASN A 284 -17.26 -21.12 9.23
C ASN A 284 -16.64 -22.23 8.36
N LYS A 285 -16.36 -23.41 8.92
CA LYS A 285 -15.79 -24.57 8.22
C LYS A 285 -16.56 -25.03 6.96
N LYS A 286 -17.79 -24.56 6.77
CA LYS A 286 -18.64 -24.85 5.60
C LYS A 286 -18.57 -23.77 4.51
N LEU A 287 -17.91 -22.65 4.78
CA LEU A 287 -17.80 -21.52 3.86
C LEU A 287 -16.65 -21.83 2.87
N LYS A 288 -16.96 -21.90 1.59
CA LYS A 288 -15.95 -21.99 0.54
C LYS A 288 -15.22 -20.66 0.39
N LEU A 289 -13.95 -20.69 0.02
CA LEU A 289 -13.12 -19.50 -0.19
C LEU A 289 -12.58 -19.47 -1.61
N LEU A 290 -12.89 -18.39 -2.34
CA LEU A 290 -12.19 -17.99 -3.55
C LEU A 290 -11.25 -16.82 -3.22
N HIS A 291 -9.94 -16.95 -3.49
CA HIS A 291 -8.95 -15.94 -3.16
C HIS A 291 -8.27 -15.40 -4.41
N LEU A 292 -8.45 -14.09 -4.67
CA LEU A 292 -7.78 -13.34 -5.73
C LEU A 292 -6.73 -12.42 -5.11
N ASP A 293 -5.46 -12.64 -5.43
CA ASP A 293 -4.36 -11.77 -4.99
C ASP A 293 -3.23 -11.73 -6.02
N ILE A 294 -2.48 -10.63 -6.03
CA ILE A 294 -1.29 -10.49 -6.89
C ILE A 294 -0.09 -11.26 -6.33
N ASP A 295 -0.09 -11.52 -5.03
CA ASP A 295 1.00 -12.17 -4.30
C ASP A 295 0.63 -13.64 -4.01
N ALA A 296 1.26 -14.55 -4.74
CA ALA A 296 1.05 -15.99 -4.54
C ALA A 296 1.37 -16.44 -3.09
N ALA A 297 2.24 -15.72 -2.38
CA ALA A 297 2.59 -16.04 -0.99
C ALA A 297 1.48 -15.68 0.03
N GLU A 298 0.50 -14.88 -0.35
CA GLU A 298 -0.68 -14.59 0.49
C GLU A 298 -1.79 -15.63 0.31
N ILE A 299 -1.78 -16.38 -0.80
CA ILE A 299 -2.73 -17.48 -1.03
C ILE A 299 -2.44 -18.61 -0.03
N ASP A 300 -3.49 -19.15 0.58
CA ASP A 300 -3.44 -20.27 1.54
C ASP A 300 -2.62 -20.01 2.82
N LYS A 301 -2.10 -18.81 3.00
CA LYS A 301 -1.27 -18.43 4.15
C LYS A 301 -2.03 -18.46 5.48
N ASN A 302 -3.22 -17.89 5.52
CA ASN A 302 -4.03 -17.78 6.73
C ASN A 302 -5.27 -18.69 6.69
N HIS A 303 -5.82 -18.92 5.50
CA HIS A 303 -7.00 -19.75 5.25
C HIS A 303 -6.81 -20.49 3.94
N GLN A 304 -7.15 -21.79 3.94
CA GLN A 304 -7.12 -22.63 2.75
C GLN A 304 -8.22 -22.18 1.79
N SER A 305 -7.86 -21.94 0.53
CA SER A 305 -8.80 -21.60 -0.52
C SER A 305 -9.30 -22.84 -1.27
N ASP A 306 -10.56 -22.81 -1.70
CA ASP A 306 -11.16 -23.85 -2.58
C ASP A 306 -10.89 -23.54 -4.05
N ALA A 307 -10.69 -22.27 -4.39
CA ALA A 307 -10.22 -21.79 -5.69
C ALA A 307 -9.41 -20.50 -5.51
N ARG A 308 -8.54 -20.20 -6.47
CA ARG A 308 -7.69 -19.00 -6.43
C ARG A 308 -7.49 -18.42 -7.81
N ILE A 309 -7.09 -17.14 -7.87
CA ILE A 309 -6.51 -16.50 -9.06
C ILE A 309 -5.31 -15.67 -8.60
N VAL A 310 -4.13 -16.01 -9.12
CA VAL A 310 -2.92 -15.22 -8.88
C VAL A 310 -2.68 -14.26 -10.05
N GLY A 311 -2.58 -12.95 -9.77
CA GLY A 311 -2.32 -11.94 -10.81
C GLY A 311 -2.88 -10.58 -10.45
N ASP A 312 -2.54 -9.57 -11.27
CA ASP A 312 -3.07 -8.22 -11.12
C ASP A 312 -4.59 -8.23 -11.36
N LEU A 313 -5.34 -7.62 -10.44
CA LEU A 313 -6.80 -7.54 -10.54
C LEU A 313 -7.26 -6.80 -11.81
N SER A 314 -6.45 -5.90 -12.37
CA SER A 314 -6.74 -5.22 -13.63
C SER A 314 -6.81 -6.18 -14.83
N ASN A 315 -6.10 -7.31 -14.75
CA ASN A 315 -6.09 -8.35 -15.77
C ASN A 315 -7.06 -9.49 -15.42
N THR A 316 -7.11 -9.90 -14.16
CA THR A 316 -7.86 -11.09 -13.72
C THR A 316 -9.37 -10.84 -13.60
N LEU A 317 -9.79 -9.68 -13.05
CA LEU A 317 -11.22 -9.38 -12.88
C LEU A 317 -12.02 -9.26 -14.19
N PRO A 318 -11.51 -8.62 -15.27
CA PRO A 318 -12.23 -8.61 -16.55
C PRO A 318 -12.46 -10.02 -17.11
N LEU A 319 -11.46 -10.90 -17.00
CA LEU A 319 -11.55 -12.29 -17.45
C LEU A 319 -12.57 -13.08 -16.64
N LEU A 320 -12.57 -12.90 -15.31
CA LEU A 320 -13.53 -13.53 -14.42
C LEU A 320 -14.95 -13.03 -14.70
N LEU A 321 -15.15 -11.71 -14.80
CA LEU A 321 -16.46 -11.11 -15.09
C LEU A 321 -17.08 -11.59 -16.41
N SER A 322 -16.25 -11.96 -17.41
CA SER A 322 -16.75 -12.50 -18.69
C SER A 322 -17.30 -13.92 -18.60
N ARG A 323 -17.10 -14.61 -17.47
CA ARG A 323 -17.48 -16.02 -17.25
C ARG A 323 -18.48 -16.22 -16.11
N VAL A 324 -18.77 -15.16 -15.38
CA VAL A 324 -19.72 -15.20 -14.25
C VAL A 324 -21.14 -14.94 -14.75
N ASN A 325 -22.08 -15.77 -14.32
CA ASN A 325 -23.49 -15.62 -14.63
C ASN A 325 -24.16 -14.61 -13.69
N GLU A 326 -25.09 -13.84 -14.22
CA GLU A 326 -25.94 -12.98 -13.42
C GLU A 326 -26.88 -13.80 -12.53
N LYS A 327 -27.06 -13.38 -11.28
CA LYS A 327 -28.00 -14.00 -10.33
C LYS A 327 -29.38 -13.34 -10.44
N ASP A 328 -30.44 -14.11 -10.30
CA ASP A 328 -31.82 -13.63 -10.48
C ASP A 328 -32.25 -12.68 -9.36
N HIS A 329 -31.83 -12.93 -8.12
CA HIS A 329 -32.23 -12.15 -6.94
C HIS A 329 -31.12 -12.05 -5.89
N ALA A 330 -31.20 -10.99 -5.07
CA ALA A 330 -30.33 -10.82 -3.93
C ALA A 330 -30.72 -11.81 -2.82
N TRP A 331 -29.72 -12.46 -2.26
CA TRP A 331 -29.91 -13.39 -1.13
C TRP A 331 -29.81 -12.71 0.25
N PHE A 332 -29.31 -11.48 0.28
CA PHE A 332 -29.07 -10.71 1.51
C PHE A 332 -29.60 -9.28 1.38
N ASN A 333 -30.29 -8.83 2.39
CA ASN A 333 -30.72 -7.43 2.48
C ASN A 333 -29.68 -6.62 3.26
N ALA A 334 -28.95 -5.76 2.57
CA ALA A 334 -27.88 -4.93 3.13
C ALA A 334 -28.37 -3.62 3.77
N GLN A 335 -29.69 -3.43 3.94
CA GLN A 335 -30.22 -2.19 4.50
C GLN A 335 -29.85 -2.04 5.98
N PRO A 336 -29.17 -0.93 6.36
CA PRO A 336 -28.91 -0.64 7.76
C PRO A 336 -30.24 -0.39 8.50
N ASP A 337 -30.25 -0.67 9.80
CA ASP A 337 -31.41 -0.32 10.65
C ASP A 337 -31.60 1.20 10.66
N LYS A 338 -32.72 1.65 10.07
CA LYS A 338 -33.06 3.09 9.99
C LYS A 338 -33.33 3.71 11.34
N ASN A 339 -33.51 2.91 12.38
CA ASN A 339 -33.82 3.36 13.76
C ASN A 339 -32.55 3.42 14.64
N GLU A 340 -31.36 3.06 14.10
CA GLU A 340 -30.14 3.13 14.88
C GLU A 340 -29.77 4.59 15.19
N ARG A 341 -29.76 4.92 16.51
CA ARG A 341 -29.41 6.26 16.97
C ARG A 341 -27.92 6.50 16.84
N LEU A 342 -27.53 7.46 15.99
CA LEU A 342 -26.13 7.81 15.79
C LEU A 342 -25.50 8.33 17.09
N SER A 343 -24.33 7.85 17.42
CA SER A 343 -23.51 8.40 18.50
C SER A 343 -23.01 9.81 18.15
N THR A 344 -22.62 10.60 19.14
CA THR A 344 -22.03 11.93 18.94
C THR A 344 -20.85 11.89 17.99
N VAL A 345 -19.97 10.88 18.09
CA VAL A 345 -18.79 10.75 17.22
C VAL A 345 -19.19 10.44 15.78
N GLN A 346 -20.19 9.59 15.55
CA GLN A 346 -20.74 9.36 14.20
C GLN A 346 -21.29 10.65 13.59
N CYS A 347 -22.04 11.44 14.38
CA CYS A 347 -22.53 12.75 13.93
C CYS A 347 -21.38 13.69 13.56
N MET A 348 -20.30 13.72 14.34
CA MET A 348 -19.09 14.51 14.04
C MET A 348 -18.45 14.09 12.72
N ILE A 349 -18.22 12.79 12.51
CA ILE A 349 -17.61 12.29 11.27
C ILE A 349 -18.51 12.61 10.07
N ASN A 350 -19.82 12.44 10.19
CA ASN A 350 -20.78 12.81 9.15
C ASN A 350 -20.78 14.32 8.85
N CYS A 351 -20.59 15.17 9.87
CA CYS A 351 -20.42 16.62 9.68
C CYS A 351 -19.12 16.94 8.93
N LEU A 352 -18.00 16.31 9.31
CA LEU A 352 -16.73 16.47 8.61
C LEU A 352 -16.85 16.03 7.13
N CYS A 353 -17.48 14.89 6.88
CA CYS A 353 -17.69 14.39 5.52
C CYS A 353 -18.56 15.36 4.68
N ARG A 354 -19.60 15.95 5.27
CA ARG A 354 -20.43 16.95 4.57
C ARG A 354 -19.67 18.26 4.31
N HIS A 355 -18.75 18.64 5.20
CA HIS A 355 -17.98 19.88 5.07
C HIS A 355 -16.82 19.76 4.07
N PHE A 356 -16.04 18.67 4.14
CA PHE A 356 -14.86 18.48 3.32
C PHE A 356 -15.10 17.70 2.01
N GLY A 357 -16.26 17.06 1.88
CA GLY A 357 -16.64 16.28 0.70
C GLY A 357 -16.22 14.82 0.77
N ARG A 358 -16.79 14.04 -0.15
CA ARG A 358 -16.54 12.59 -0.30
C ARG A 358 -15.29 12.29 -1.13
N ASP A 359 -14.69 13.29 -1.73
CA ASP A 359 -13.45 13.26 -2.50
C ASP A 359 -12.22 13.63 -1.66
N ALA A 360 -12.41 14.00 -0.38
CA ALA A 360 -11.34 14.37 0.51
C ALA A 360 -10.38 13.20 0.81
N TYR A 361 -9.10 13.54 0.96
CA TYR A 361 -8.08 12.65 1.50
C TYR A 361 -8.03 12.85 3.01
N VAL A 362 -8.36 11.83 3.76
CA VAL A 362 -8.37 11.87 5.23
C VAL A 362 -7.23 11.02 5.76
N THR A 363 -6.33 11.65 6.50
CA THR A 363 -5.27 10.94 7.22
C THR A 363 -5.69 10.74 8.67
N THR A 364 -5.38 9.59 9.24
CA THR A 364 -5.60 9.33 10.66
C THR A 364 -4.35 8.78 11.31
N ASP A 365 -4.18 9.08 12.58
CA ASP A 365 -3.31 8.30 13.45
C ASP A 365 -4.02 7.00 13.86
N VAL A 366 -3.37 6.19 14.71
CA VAL A 366 -3.89 4.91 15.18
C VAL A 366 -4.70 5.09 16.45
N GLY A 367 -5.87 4.46 16.50
CA GLY A 367 -6.75 4.51 17.67
C GLY A 367 -8.22 4.45 17.34
N GLN A 368 -9.08 4.80 18.27
CA GLN A 368 -10.54 4.73 18.09
C GLN A 368 -11.05 5.68 16.99
N HIS A 369 -10.47 6.87 16.89
CA HIS A 369 -10.78 7.82 15.81
C HIS A 369 -10.56 7.23 14.42
N GLN A 370 -9.50 6.44 14.23
CA GLN A 370 -9.24 5.68 13.00
C GLN A 370 -10.43 4.78 12.65
N LEU A 371 -10.93 4.04 13.64
CA LEU A 371 -12.08 3.14 13.45
C LEU A 371 -13.36 3.91 13.12
N TYR A 372 -13.59 5.06 13.74
CA TYR A 372 -14.76 5.89 13.44
C TYR A 372 -14.69 6.47 12.01
N VAL A 373 -13.54 7.01 11.60
CA VAL A 373 -13.37 7.49 10.22
C VAL A 373 -13.56 6.34 9.22
N THR A 374 -12.94 5.19 9.49
CA THR A 374 -13.05 3.99 8.65
C THR A 374 -14.51 3.55 8.44
N ASN A 375 -15.33 3.63 9.46
CA ASN A 375 -16.71 3.12 9.41
C ASN A 375 -17.74 4.16 8.94
N TYR A 376 -17.50 5.46 9.14
CA TYR A 376 -18.54 6.48 8.99
C TYR A 376 -18.20 7.60 8.02
N TYR A 377 -16.96 7.74 7.55
CA TYR A 377 -16.64 8.70 6.52
C TYR A 377 -16.86 8.10 5.13
N ASP A 378 -17.62 8.78 4.29
CA ASP A 378 -17.89 8.33 2.92
C ASP A 378 -16.81 8.80 1.94
N PHE A 379 -16.10 7.85 1.33
CA PHE A 379 -15.05 8.08 0.33
C PHE A 379 -15.50 7.75 -1.10
N SER A 380 -16.79 7.77 -1.38
CA SER A 380 -17.37 7.28 -2.64
C SER A 380 -16.97 8.09 -3.88
N LEU A 381 -16.69 9.38 -3.73
CA LEU A 381 -16.37 10.27 -4.86
C LEU A 381 -14.86 10.39 -5.16
N GLY A 382 -14.07 9.40 -4.79
CA GLY A 382 -12.63 9.36 -5.09
C GLY A 382 -11.73 9.78 -3.94
N GLY A 383 -12.31 10.12 -2.80
CA GLY A 383 -11.57 10.33 -1.55
C GLY A 383 -10.81 9.09 -1.11
N ARG A 384 -9.87 9.26 -0.18
CA ARG A 384 -9.03 8.16 0.32
C ARG A 384 -8.82 8.25 1.82
N LEU A 385 -8.90 7.11 2.48
CA LEU A 385 -8.41 6.94 3.84
C LEU A 385 -6.92 6.56 3.79
N ILE A 386 -6.09 7.39 4.42
CA ILE A 386 -4.64 7.18 4.56
C ILE A 386 -4.34 6.98 6.04
N THR A 387 -4.02 5.74 6.40
CA THR A 387 -3.86 5.32 7.79
C THR A 387 -2.90 4.14 7.88
N SER A 388 -2.21 3.99 9.00
CA SER A 388 -1.39 2.80 9.31
C SER A 388 -2.32 1.65 9.69
N ALA A 389 -2.65 0.79 8.72
CA ALA A 389 -3.63 -0.27 8.93
C ALA A 389 -3.02 -1.59 9.40
N GLY A 390 -1.90 -2.00 8.81
CA GLY A 390 -1.25 -3.27 9.10
C GLY A 390 -0.36 -3.23 10.33
N LEU A 391 0.56 -2.28 10.40
CA LEU A 391 1.49 -2.13 11.53
C LEU A 391 0.85 -1.41 12.71
N GLY A 392 0.04 -0.41 12.45
CA GLY A 392 -0.56 0.42 13.50
C GLY A 392 0.46 1.39 14.12
N ALA A 393 1.28 2.02 13.30
CA ALA A 393 2.32 2.93 13.74
C ALA A 393 1.74 4.24 14.27
N MET A 394 1.94 4.52 15.54
CA MET A 394 1.57 5.80 16.17
C MET A 394 2.47 6.93 15.69
N GLY A 395 1.91 8.12 15.52
CA GLY A 395 2.59 9.28 14.91
C GLY A 395 2.53 9.30 13.37
N PHE A 396 1.88 8.32 12.76
CA PHE A 396 1.71 8.22 11.31
C PHE A 396 0.93 9.42 10.73
N GLY A 397 -0.14 9.83 11.42
CA GLY A 397 -1.15 10.74 10.88
C GLY A 397 -0.62 12.07 10.38
N ILE A 398 0.23 12.74 11.17
CA ILE A 398 0.78 14.07 10.83
C ILE A 398 1.74 13.98 9.64
N GLY A 399 2.71 13.02 9.70
CA GLY A 399 3.64 12.83 8.59
C GLY A 399 2.92 12.50 7.29
N ALA A 400 1.99 11.54 7.34
CA ALA A 400 1.20 11.17 6.18
C ALA A 400 0.35 12.32 5.64
N ALA A 401 -0.19 13.19 6.50
CA ALA A 401 -0.94 14.37 6.08
C ALA A 401 -0.07 15.35 5.27
N VAL A 402 1.13 15.65 5.76
CA VAL A 402 2.08 16.52 5.04
C VAL A 402 2.45 15.94 3.68
N GLY A 403 2.73 14.63 3.61
CA GLY A 403 3.03 13.95 2.34
C GLY A 403 1.84 13.94 1.38
N THR A 404 0.63 13.75 1.90
CA THR A 404 -0.62 13.75 1.13
C THR A 404 -0.92 15.14 0.56
N ASP A 405 -0.72 16.20 1.34
CA ASP A 405 -0.96 17.59 0.94
C ASP A 405 -0.05 18.01 -0.23
N ARG A 406 1.14 17.41 -0.35
CA ARG A 406 2.05 17.69 -1.48
C ARG A 406 1.53 17.28 -2.85
N LYS A 407 0.42 16.55 -2.91
CA LYS A 407 -0.33 16.33 -4.14
C LYS A 407 -1.09 17.58 -4.58
N SER A 408 -1.63 18.34 -3.63
CA SER A 408 -2.53 19.49 -3.89
C SER A 408 -1.82 20.83 -3.91
N VAL A 409 -0.54 20.91 -3.55
CA VAL A 409 0.22 22.15 -3.64
C VAL A 409 0.57 22.45 -5.10
N VAL A 410 -0.18 23.34 -5.66
CA VAL A 410 0.08 24.02 -6.92
C VAL A 410 1.19 25.07 -6.73
#